data_77e56c6a2b60bfbae9e8edc5af6bd8ff
#
_entry.id   77e56c6a2b60bfbae9e8edc5af6bd8ff
#
_cell.length_a   1.000
_cell.length_b   1.000
_cell.length_c   1.000
_cell.angle_alpha   90.00
_cell.angle_beta   90.00
_cell.angle_gamma   90.00
#
_symmetry.space_group_name_H-M   'P 1'
#
loop_
_entity.id
_entity.type
_entity.pdbx_description
1 polymer ?
#
loop_
_entity_poly.entity_id
_entity_poly.type
_entity_poly.pdbx_seq_one_letter_code
_entity_poly.pdbx_strand_id
1 'polypeptide(L)'
;GIAVYFLVLKIRCWDLIYRCVVLFLGIFLLLRQSNKISKRIMEAEVCYMELDEFSMAVCQPEKNGHYECCRIFYEEIDKIVEGSRRGIPEFYIVLGENESRESFFLLDEEEQDRKIFLVRSFGFNHQRFTEFYRKLRWNVPGKTRIIGTKNQEVWNLRKPNIEVCIVAGMIACYVIPKLLEIMKLH
;
A
#
# COMPACT_ATOMS: atom_id res chain seq x y z
N GLY A 1 40.28 4.23 43.92
CA GLY A 1 39.98 2.93 43.29
C GLY A 1 38.47 2.62 43.21
N ILE A 2 37.75 2.63 44.36
CA ILE A 2 36.35 2.17 44.45
C ILE A 2 35.37 3.05 43.66
N ALA A 3 35.51 4.36 43.69
CA ALA A 3 34.63 5.29 42.98
C ALA A 3 34.70 5.11 41.43
N VAL A 4 35.91 4.86 40.92
CA VAL A 4 36.11 4.61 39.47
C VAL A 4 35.48 3.29 39.06
N TYR A 5 35.54 2.27 39.90
CA TYR A 5 34.92 0.97 39.64
C TYR A 5 33.37 1.09 39.55
N PHE A 6 32.75 1.83 40.49
CA PHE A 6 31.31 2.09 40.44
C PHE A 6 30.90 2.92 39.24
N LEU A 7 31.71 3.89 38.82
CA LEU A 7 31.45 4.69 37.63
C LEU A 7 31.48 3.85 36.36
N VAL A 8 32.48 2.98 36.21
CA VAL A 8 32.62 2.06 35.07
C VAL A 8 31.49 1.05 35.03
N LEU A 9 31.08 0.48 36.17
CA LEU A 9 29.94 -0.41 36.29
C LEU A 9 28.63 0.30 35.87
N LYS A 10 28.42 1.54 36.31
CA LYS A 10 27.27 2.34 35.96
C LYS A 10 27.19 2.63 34.45
N ILE A 11 28.30 2.99 33.83
CA ILE A 11 28.41 3.23 32.39
C ILE A 11 28.09 1.94 31.60
N ARG A 12 28.62 0.80 32.06
CA ARG A 12 28.40 -0.50 31.42
C ARG A 12 26.94 -0.97 31.52
N CYS A 13 26.26 -0.70 32.65
CA CYS A 13 24.82 -0.98 32.80
C CYS A 13 24.00 -0.11 31.90
N TRP A 14 24.30 1.17 31.73
CA TRP A 14 23.58 2.06 30.84
C TRP A 14 23.76 1.65 29.37
N ASP A 15 24.93 1.25 28.94
CA ASP A 15 25.19 0.74 27.60
C ASP A 15 24.37 -0.55 27.31
N LEU A 16 24.32 -1.46 28.28
CA LEU A 16 23.52 -2.68 28.19
C LEU A 16 22.02 -2.36 28.08
N ILE A 17 21.51 -1.46 28.92
CA ILE A 17 20.10 -1.04 28.91
C ILE A 17 19.77 -0.40 27.55
N TYR A 18 20.62 0.50 27.06
CA TYR A 18 20.43 1.13 25.76
C TYR A 18 20.35 0.10 24.64
N ARG A 19 21.26 -0.88 24.61
CA ARG A 19 21.22 -1.98 23.61
C ARG A 19 19.96 -2.81 23.70
N CYS A 20 19.50 -3.14 24.91
CA CYS A 20 18.26 -3.86 25.11
C CYS A 20 17.07 -3.06 24.61
N VAL A 21 16.99 -1.76 24.88
CA VAL A 21 15.90 -0.89 24.42
C VAL A 21 15.87 -0.82 22.89
N VAL A 22 17.02 -0.63 22.25
CA VAL A 22 17.13 -0.58 20.79
C VAL A 22 16.70 -1.91 20.15
N LEU A 23 17.13 -3.03 20.71
CA LEU A 23 16.70 -4.36 20.25
C LEU A 23 15.20 -4.59 20.42
N PHE A 24 14.65 -4.22 21.58
CA PHE A 24 13.21 -4.33 21.85
C PHE A 24 12.38 -3.48 20.89
N LEU A 25 12.82 -2.25 20.64
CA LEU A 25 12.17 -1.35 19.68
C LEU A 25 12.24 -1.91 18.27
N GLY A 26 13.39 -2.46 17.86
CA GLY A 26 13.56 -3.12 16.56
C GLY A 26 12.62 -4.31 16.38
N ILE A 27 12.57 -5.20 17.38
CA ILE A 27 11.68 -6.37 17.37
C ILE A 27 10.22 -5.92 17.32
N PHE A 28 9.82 -4.94 18.12
CA PHE A 28 8.47 -4.40 18.14
C PHE A 28 8.05 -3.83 16.77
N LEU A 29 8.93 -3.06 16.12
CA LEU A 29 8.67 -2.53 14.78
C LEU A 29 8.56 -3.64 13.73
N LEU A 30 9.40 -4.67 13.80
CA LEU A 30 9.33 -5.82 12.91
C LEU A 30 8.05 -6.62 13.09
N LEU A 31 7.62 -6.88 14.33
CA LEU A 31 6.37 -7.57 14.62
C LEU A 31 5.17 -6.76 14.13
N ARG A 32 5.17 -5.45 14.37
CA ARG A 32 4.13 -4.56 13.87
C ARG A 32 4.05 -4.58 12.34
N GLN A 33 5.19 -4.59 11.67
CA GLN A 33 5.26 -4.66 10.21
C GLN A 33 4.80 -6.01 9.68
N SER A 34 5.22 -7.11 10.32
CA SER A 34 4.79 -8.47 9.99
C SER A 34 3.27 -8.61 10.11
N ASN A 35 2.68 -8.13 11.20
CA ASN A 35 1.22 -8.16 11.40
C ASN A 35 0.48 -7.35 10.33
N LYS A 36 1.00 -6.18 9.93
CA LYS A 36 0.42 -5.40 8.82
C LYS A 36 0.49 -6.16 7.48
N ILE A 37 1.60 -6.83 7.21
CA ILE A 37 1.80 -7.60 5.98
C ILE A 37 0.86 -8.80 5.97
N SER A 38 0.80 -9.57 7.05
CA SER A 38 -0.10 -10.74 7.18
C SER A 38 -1.56 -10.34 6.97
N LYS A 39 -1.99 -9.22 7.59
CA LYS A 39 -3.34 -8.71 7.40
C LYS A 39 -3.63 -8.34 5.94
N ARG A 40 -2.67 -7.67 5.27
CA ARG A 40 -2.79 -7.32 3.85
C ARG A 40 -2.83 -8.54 2.93
N ILE A 41 -2.10 -9.60 3.26
CA ILE A 41 -2.12 -10.86 2.49
C ILE A 41 -3.50 -11.50 2.62
N MET A 42 -4.04 -11.60 3.83
CA MET A 42 -5.40 -12.14 4.04
C MET A 42 -6.48 -11.32 3.32
N GLU A 43 -6.38 -10.00 3.38
CA GLU A 43 -7.29 -9.10 2.66
C GLU A 43 -7.13 -9.21 1.13
N ALA A 44 -5.93 -9.53 0.63
CA ALA A 44 -5.65 -9.65 -0.79
C ALA A 44 -6.13 -10.97 -1.42
N GLU A 45 -6.34 -12.03 -0.63
CA GLU A 45 -6.77 -13.34 -1.15
C GLU A 45 -8.15 -13.29 -1.82
N VAL A 46 -9.03 -12.40 -1.37
CA VAL A 46 -10.38 -12.22 -1.91
C VAL A 46 -10.43 -11.14 -3.01
N CYS A 47 -9.37 -10.32 -3.10
CA CYS A 47 -9.32 -9.22 -4.06
C CYS A 47 -9.03 -9.72 -5.46
N TYR A 48 -9.82 -9.27 -6.43
CA TYR A 48 -9.57 -9.53 -7.84
C TYR A 48 -9.82 -8.30 -8.70
N MET A 49 -9.19 -8.27 -9.86
CA MET A 49 -9.41 -7.29 -10.91
C MET A 49 -9.42 -8.04 -12.23
N GLU A 50 -10.51 -7.95 -12.96
CA GLU A 50 -10.71 -8.60 -14.24
C GLU A 50 -11.18 -7.59 -15.28
N LEU A 51 -10.75 -7.79 -16.52
CA LEU A 51 -11.22 -7.03 -17.68
C LEU A 51 -11.76 -8.02 -18.68
N ASP A 52 -13.05 -7.90 -18.97
CA ASP A 52 -13.72 -8.60 -20.03
C ASP A 52 -13.75 -7.73 -21.30
N GLU A 53 -14.37 -8.23 -22.35
CA GLU A 53 -14.54 -7.52 -23.61
C GLU A 53 -15.40 -6.24 -23.47
N PHE A 54 -16.42 -6.26 -22.60
CA PHE A 54 -17.39 -5.17 -22.44
C PHE A 54 -17.41 -4.55 -21.07
N SER A 55 -16.79 -5.19 -20.08
CA SER A 55 -16.87 -4.78 -18.68
C SER A 55 -15.57 -4.96 -17.92
N MET A 56 -15.48 -4.29 -16.79
CA MET A 56 -14.50 -4.57 -15.76
C MET A 56 -15.18 -5.07 -14.49
N ALA A 57 -14.52 -6.01 -13.80
CA ALA A 57 -14.93 -6.45 -12.48
C ALA A 57 -13.80 -6.18 -11.49
N VAL A 58 -14.13 -5.56 -10.36
CA VAL A 58 -13.19 -5.27 -9.30
C VAL A 58 -13.79 -5.67 -7.96
N CYS A 59 -13.05 -6.42 -7.16
CA CYS A 59 -13.35 -6.67 -5.76
C CYS A 59 -12.16 -6.20 -4.94
N GLN A 60 -12.36 -5.19 -4.12
CA GLN A 60 -11.31 -4.53 -3.34
C GLN A 60 -11.70 -4.43 -1.86
N PRO A 61 -10.71 -4.40 -0.94
CA PRO A 61 -11.01 -4.27 0.47
C PRO A 61 -11.46 -2.84 0.80
N GLU A 62 -12.54 -2.74 1.51
CA GLU A 62 -13.03 -1.52 2.11
C GLU A 62 -12.56 -1.38 3.56
N LYS A 63 -12.98 -0.31 4.22
CA LYS A 63 -12.73 -0.13 5.65
C LYS A 63 -13.54 -1.16 6.44
N ASN A 64 -12.99 -1.61 7.59
CA ASN A 64 -13.64 -2.54 8.53
C ASN A 64 -13.74 -4.01 8.07
N GLY A 65 -12.93 -4.44 7.08
CA GLY A 65 -12.92 -5.83 6.64
C GLY A 65 -14.04 -6.22 5.68
N HIS A 66 -14.81 -5.23 5.20
CA HIS A 66 -15.75 -5.42 4.11
C HIS A 66 -15.03 -5.35 2.75
N TYR A 67 -15.65 -5.94 1.74
CA TYR A 67 -15.15 -5.91 0.36
C TYR A 67 -16.18 -5.20 -0.51
N GLU A 68 -15.69 -4.29 -1.32
CA GLU A 68 -16.47 -3.60 -2.32
C GLU A 68 -16.23 -4.31 -3.66
N CYS A 69 -17.23 -5.02 -4.16
CA CYS A 69 -17.17 -5.74 -5.43
C CYS A 69 -18.15 -5.12 -6.40
N CYS A 70 -17.68 -4.79 -7.59
CA CYS A 70 -18.52 -4.20 -8.63
C CYS A 70 -18.18 -4.76 -10.01
N ARG A 71 -19.16 -4.72 -10.90
CA ARG A 71 -18.98 -4.91 -12.33
C ARG A 71 -19.48 -3.65 -13.05
N ILE A 72 -18.63 -3.05 -13.86
CA ILE A 72 -18.89 -1.80 -14.56
C ILE A 72 -18.70 -2.04 -16.06
N PHE A 73 -19.73 -1.71 -16.84
CA PHE A 73 -19.67 -1.77 -18.30
C PHE A 73 -18.99 -0.54 -18.87
N TYR A 74 -18.11 -0.72 -19.85
CA TYR A 74 -17.29 0.37 -20.40
C TYR A 74 -18.14 1.47 -21.04
N GLU A 75 -19.29 1.12 -21.62
CA GLU A 75 -20.19 2.08 -22.26
C GLU A 75 -20.82 3.06 -21.29
N GLU A 76 -20.94 2.69 -20.01
CA GLU A 76 -21.51 3.52 -18.97
C GLU A 76 -20.49 4.48 -18.33
N ILE A 77 -19.19 4.32 -18.64
CA ILE A 77 -18.13 5.17 -18.10
C ILE A 77 -18.11 6.51 -18.84
N ASP A 78 -18.52 7.58 -18.17
CA ASP A 78 -18.38 8.95 -18.68
C ASP A 78 -16.95 9.44 -18.54
N LYS A 79 -16.34 9.21 -17.36
CA LYS A 79 -15.06 9.80 -17.03
C LYS A 79 -14.22 8.92 -16.11
N ILE A 80 -12.91 8.89 -16.35
CA ILE A 80 -11.93 8.30 -15.44
C ILE A 80 -11.01 9.42 -14.93
N VAL A 81 -10.86 9.55 -13.63
CA VAL A 81 -10.01 10.56 -13.00
C VAL A 81 -8.88 9.87 -12.27
N GLU A 82 -7.65 10.07 -12.74
CA GLU A 82 -6.45 9.58 -12.07
C GLU A 82 -6.22 10.35 -10.77
N GLY A 83 -5.87 9.63 -9.72
CA GLY A 83 -5.54 10.19 -8.43
C GLY A 83 -4.39 9.49 -7.75
N SER A 84 -4.00 10.03 -6.62
CA SER A 84 -3.07 9.38 -5.71
C SER A 84 -3.34 9.78 -4.28
N ARG A 85 -3.37 8.83 -3.39
CA ARG A 85 -3.51 9.08 -1.96
C ARG A 85 -2.28 8.58 -1.22
N ARG A 86 -1.56 9.50 -0.57
CA ARG A 86 -0.32 9.19 0.17
C ARG A 86 0.73 8.46 -0.68
N GLY A 87 0.79 8.76 -1.98
CA GLY A 87 1.71 8.12 -2.90
C GLY A 87 1.29 6.72 -3.36
N ILE A 88 0.03 6.33 -3.12
CA ILE A 88 -0.57 5.10 -3.62
C ILE A 88 -1.47 5.47 -4.80
N PRO A 89 -1.30 4.86 -5.99
CA PRO A 89 -2.13 5.16 -7.13
C PRO A 89 -3.57 4.70 -6.90
N GLU A 90 -4.50 5.53 -7.30
CA GLU A 90 -5.94 5.26 -7.29
C GLU A 90 -6.59 5.98 -8.48
N PHE A 91 -7.74 5.52 -8.92
CA PHE A 91 -8.52 6.23 -9.93
C PHE A 91 -10.00 6.14 -9.62
N TYR A 92 -10.72 7.15 -10.06
CA TYR A 92 -12.16 7.27 -9.91
C TYR A 92 -12.81 7.02 -11.25
N ILE A 93 -13.84 6.19 -11.25
CA ILE A 93 -14.72 5.97 -12.40
C ILE A 93 -16.00 6.72 -12.10
N VAL A 94 -16.40 7.58 -13.02
CA VAL A 94 -17.66 8.30 -12.96
C VAL A 94 -18.56 7.72 -14.05
N LEU A 95 -19.71 7.22 -13.65
CA LEU A 95 -20.72 6.67 -14.54
C LEU A 95 -21.60 7.78 -15.11
N GLY A 96 -21.99 7.63 -16.38
CA GLY A 96 -22.92 8.52 -17.05
C GLY A 96 -24.35 8.42 -16.50
N GLU A 97 -25.18 9.37 -16.89
CA GLU A 97 -26.64 9.37 -16.59
C GLU A 97 -27.38 8.56 -17.62
N ASN A 98 -27.34 7.23 -17.54
CA ASN A 98 -28.16 6.36 -18.36
C ASN A 98 -29.32 5.81 -17.53
N GLU A 99 -30.54 5.83 -18.11
CA GLU A 99 -31.73 5.31 -17.44
C GLU A 99 -31.75 3.80 -17.29
N SER A 100 -31.03 3.06 -18.16
CA SER A 100 -30.85 1.61 -18.07
C SER A 100 -29.39 1.26 -17.71
N ARG A 101 -29.07 1.23 -16.43
CA ARG A 101 -27.76 0.80 -15.98
C ARG A 101 -27.69 -0.70 -15.86
N GLU A 102 -26.71 -1.30 -16.53
CA GLU A 102 -26.36 -2.70 -16.39
C GLU A 102 -25.22 -2.93 -15.37
N SER A 103 -24.49 -1.85 -15.03
CA SER A 103 -23.47 -1.90 -13.99
C SER A 103 -24.11 -2.14 -12.63
N PHE A 104 -23.56 -3.10 -11.88
CA PHE A 104 -24.05 -3.45 -10.56
C PHE A 104 -22.94 -3.49 -9.52
N PHE A 105 -23.33 -3.17 -8.31
CA PHE A 105 -22.51 -3.31 -7.11
C PHE A 105 -23.03 -4.50 -6.31
N LEU A 106 -22.15 -5.42 -5.94
CA LEU A 106 -22.52 -6.66 -5.23
C LEU A 106 -22.79 -6.45 -3.73
N LEU A 107 -22.80 -5.20 -3.25
CA LEU A 107 -23.04 -4.85 -1.87
C LEU A 107 -24.15 -3.81 -1.75
N ASP A 108 -25.15 -4.15 -0.93
CA ASP A 108 -26.27 -3.34 -0.44
C ASP A 108 -27.14 -2.63 -1.50
N GLU A 109 -28.44 -2.90 -1.43
CA GLU A 109 -29.49 -2.30 -2.28
C GLU A 109 -29.50 -0.76 -2.21
N GLU A 110 -28.96 -0.15 -1.15
CA GLU A 110 -28.84 1.32 -0.98
C GLU A 110 -27.72 1.95 -1.84
N GLU A 111 -26.76 1.18 -2.35
CA GLU A 111 -25.63 1.70 -3.14
C GLU A 111 -25.80 1.63 -4.67
N GLN A 112 -26.92 1.13 -5.16
CA GLN A 112 -27.17 1.02 -6.63
C GLN A 112 -27.16 2.36 -7.36
N ASP A 113 -27.40 3.47 -6.65
CA ASP A 113 -27.38 4.83 -7.22
C ASP A 113 -26.00 5.51 -7.22
N ARG A 114 -24.95 4.80 -6.84
CA ARG A 114 -23.62 5.37 -6.75
C ARG A 114 -23.06 5.69 -8.13
N LYS A 115 -22.84 6.98 -8.41
CA LYS A 115 -22.30 7.47 -9.69
C LYS A 115 -20.78 7.44 -9.75
N ILE A 116 -20.08 7.31 -8.63
CA ILE A 116 -18.61 7.40 -8.54
C ILE A 116 -18.07 6.17 -7.84
N PHE A 117 -17.19 5.45 -8.51
CA PHE A 117 -16.49 4.30 -7.97
C PHE A 117 -14.98 4.58 -7.86
N LEU A 118 -14.41 4.35 -6.68
CA LEU A 118 -12.99 4.54 -6.43
C LEU A 118 -12.26 3.20 -6.46
N VAL A 119 -11.39 3.01 -7.44
CA VAL A 119 -10.50 1.85 -7.53
C VAL A 119 -9.15 2.18 -6.92
N ARG A 120 -8.76 1.39 -5.93
CA ARG A 120 -7.51 1.56 -5.18
C ARG A 120 -6.53 0.44 -5.51
N SER A 121 -5.24 0.77 -5.53
CA SER A 121 -4.20 -0.27 -5.65
C SER A 121 -3.97 -1.06 -4.36
N PHE A 122 -4.69 -0.74 -3.29
CA PHE A 122 -4.60 -1.46 -2.02
C PHE A 122 -5.12 -2.89 -2.17
N GLY A 123 -4.32 -3.87 -1.74
CA GLY A 123 -4.61 -5.30 -1.93
C GLY A 123 -4.03 -5.88 -3.23
N PHE A 124 -3.58 -5.04 -4.16
CA PHE A 124 -3.04 -5.48 -5.44
C PHE A 124 -1.53 -5.20 -5.56
N ASN A 125 -0.87 -6.01 -6.39
CA ASN A 125 0.51 -5.72 -6.78
C ASN A 125 0.53 -4.45 -7.64
N HIS A 126 1.45 -3.53 -7.35
CA HIS A 126 1.55 -2.25 -8.07
C HIS A 126 1.69 -2.41 -9.59
N GLN A 127 2.52 -3.37 -10.05
CA GLN A 127 2.70 -3.61 -11.48
C GLN A 127 1.41 -4.13 -12.13
N ARG A 128 0.73 -5.09 -11.49
CA ARG A 128 -0.56 -5.62 -11.97
C ARG A 128 -1.65 -4.54 -11.99
N PHE A 129 -1.69 -3.69 -10.98
CA PHE A 129 -2.63 -2.58 -10.92
C PHE A 129 -2.40 -1.57 -12.07
N THR A 130 -1.15 -1.20 -12.31
CA THR A 130 -0.79 -0.28 -13.40
C THR A 130 -1.08 -0.90 -14.77
N GLU A 131 -0.81 -2.19 -14.94
CA GLU A 131 -1.12 -2.91 -16.17
C GLU A 131 -2.64 -3.02 -16.40
N PHE A 132 -3.40 -3.34 -15.35
CA PHE A 132 -4.86 -3.34 -15.39
C PHE A 132 -5.40 -1.98 -15.83
N TYR A 133 -4.93 -0.89 -15.20
CA TYR A 133 -5.36 0.45 -15.55
C TYR A 133 -5.00 0.82 -17.00
N ARG A 134 -3.81 0.45 -17.46
CA ARG A 134 -3.40 0.65 -18.85
C ARG A 134 -4.34 -0.08 -19.81
N LYS A 135 -4.66 -1.35 -19.57
CA LYS A 135 -5.61 -2.13 -20.38
C LYS A 135 -7.01 -1.52 -20.33
N LEU A 136 -7.47 -1.10 -19.16
CA LEU A 136 -8.76 -0.42 -19.01
C LEU A 136 -8.85 0.81 -19.93
N ARG A 137 -7.81 1.64 -19.97
CA ARG A 137 -7.75 2.82 -20.86
C ARG A 137 -7.87 2.47 -22.35
N TRP A 138 -7.43 1.29 -22.75
CA TRP A 138 -7.57 0.82 -24.13
C TRP A 138 -8.97 0.29 -24.45
N ASN A 139 -9.65 -0.28 -23.45
CA ASN A 139 -10.95 -0.91 -23.63
C ASN A 139 -12.12 0.07 -23.53
N VAL A 140 -11.93 1.18 -22.80
CA VAL A 140 -13.02 2.18 -22.69
C VAL A 140 -13.28 2.89 -24.02
N PRO A 141 -14.56 3.23 -24.32
CA PRO A 141 -14.91 3.94 -25.54
C PRO A 141 -14.18 5.27 -25.69
N GLY A 142 -13.94 5.70 -26.93
CA GLY A 142 -13.27 6.97 -27.20
C GLY A 142 -14.01 8.23 -26.71
N LYS A 143 -15.29 8.10 -26.36
CA LYS A 143 -16.10 9.17 -25.73
C LYS A 143 -15.73 9.39 -24.25
N THR A 144 -15.16 8.39 -23.59
CA THR A 144 -14.79 8.46 -22.16
C THR A 144 -13.69 9.47 -21.93
N ARG A 145 -13.90 10.42 -21.03
CA ARG A 145 -12.92 11.45 -20.67
C ARG A 145 -11.92 10.91 -19.66
N ILE A 146 -10.63 10.92 -20.00
CA ILE A 146 -9.57 10.53 -19.07
C ILE A 146 -8.88 11.79 -18.57
N ILE A 147 -8.99 12.04 -17.26
CA ILE A 147 -8.37 13.18 -16.59
C ILE A 147 -7.15 12.66 -15.84
N GLY A 148 -5.96 12.93 -16.41
CA GLY A 148 -4.69 12.56 -15.80
C GLY A 148 -4.35 13.41 -14.58
N THR A 149 -3.65 12.82 -13.61
CA THR A 149 -3.07 13.59 -12.50
C THR A 149 -1.77 14.26 -12.95
N LYS A 150 -1.48 15.46 -12.40
CA LYS A 150 -0.19 16.12 -12.61
C LYS A 150 1.01 15.33 -12.04
N ASN A 151 0.76 14.39 -11.13
CA ASN A 151 1.77 13.57 -10.47
C ASN A 151 1.88 12.18 -11.11
N GLN A 152 2.18 12.08 -12.40
CA GLN A 152 2.43 10.80 -13.08
C GLN A 152 3.56 9.97 -12.44
N GLU A 153 4.50 10.61 -11.75
CA GLU A 153 5.58 9.93 -11.01
C GLU A 153 5.07 8.94 -9.96
N VAL A 154 3.90 9.19 -9.37
CA VAL A 154 3.32 8.31 -8.35
C VAL A 154 2.92 6.95 -8.92
N TRP A 155 2.58 6.90 -10.20
CA TRP A 155 2.22 5.66 -10.90
C TRP A 155 3.45 4.81 -11.24
N ASN A 156 4.64 5.43 -11.27
CA ASN A 156 5.90 4.81 -11.67
C ASN A 156 6.85 4.52 -10.49
N LEU A 157 6.71 5.21 -9.36
CA LEU A 157 7.66 5.12 -8.26
C LEU A 157 7.13 4.28 -7.09
N ARG A 158 7.78 3.14 -6.87
CA ARG A 158 7.67 2.39 -5.61
C ARG A 158 8.42 3.16 -4.53
N LYS A 159 7.72 3.98 -3.74
CA LYS A 159 8.34 4.63 -2.56
C LYS A 159 8.80 3.55 -1.58
N PRO A 160 10.07 3.58 -1.13
CA PRO A 160 10.55 2.67 -0.12
C PRO A 160 9.73 2.86 1.16
N ASN A 161 9.42 1.76 1.82
CA ASN A 161 8.69 1.82 3.10
C ASN A 161 9.62 2.45 4.14
N ILE A 162 9.27 3.65 4.62
CA ILE A 162 10.05 4.42 5.59
C ILE A 162 10.35 3.59 6.85
N GLU A 163 9.39 2.77 7.30
CA GLU A 163 9.59 1.89 8.47
C GLU A 163 10.70 0.86 8.22
N VAL A 164 10.77 0.30 7.00
CA VAL A 164 11.85 -0.64 6.61
C VAL A 164 13.19 0.08 6.51
N CYS A 165 13.22 1.31 6.00
CA CYS A 165 14.44 2.11 5.95
C CYS A 165 14.95 2.46 7.35
N ILE A 166 14.06 2.78 8.31
CA ILE A 166 14.44 3.06 9.70
C ILE A 166 15.02 1.81 10.35
N VAL A 167 14.36 0.63 10.19
CA VAL A 167 14.86 -0.64 10.76
C VAL A 167 16.20 -1.02 10.14
N ALA A 168 16.33 -0.90 8.82
CA ALA A 168 17.61 -1.16 8.14
C ALA A 168 18.71 -0.20 8.60
N GLY A 169 18.38 1.07 8.79
CA GLY A 169 19.30 2.08 9.34
C GLY A 169 19.76 1.73 10.77
N MET A 170 18.83 1.33 11.65
CA MET A 170 19.19 0.93 13.02
C MET A 170 20.08 -0.32 13.06
N ILE A 171 19.77 -1.32 12.21
CA ILE A 171 20.61 -2.53 12.08
C ILE A 171 22.00 -2.15 11.56
N ALA A 172 22.09 -1.29 10.55
CA ALA A 172 23.37 -0.83 10.01
C ALA A 172 24.20 -0.07 11.06
N CYS A 173 23.59 0.82 11.82
CA CYS A 173 24.28 1.54 12.91
C CYS A 173 24.81 0.62 14.02
N TYR A 174 24.21 -0.56 14.20
CA TYR A 174 24.68 -1.53 15.18
C TYR A 174 25.74 -2.49 14.62
N VAL A 175 25.53 -2.99 13.41
CA VAL A 175 26.37 -4.02 12.78
C VAL A 175 27.68 -3.44 12.25
N ILE A 176 27.64 -2.26 11.61
CA ILE A 176 28.83 -1.66 10.99
C ILE A 176 29.95 -1.37 12.01
N PRO A 177 29.70 -0.72 13.16
CA PRO A 177 30.75 -0.51 14.17
C PRO A 177 31.35 -1.81 14.67
N LYS A 178 30.54 -2.85 14.89
CA LYS A 178 31.04 -4.16 15.34
C LYS A 178 31.91 -4.85 14.29
N LEU A 179 31.52 -4.78 13.01
CA LEU A 179 32.36 -5.32 11.93
C LEU A 179 33.69 -4.58 11.84
N LEU A 180 33.68 -3.24 11.99
CA LEU A 180 34.88 -2.43 11.98
C LEU A 180 35.82 -2.74 13.20
N GLU A 181 35.23 -3.07 14.35
CA GLU A 181 35.97 -3.48 15.54
C GLU A 181 36.66 -4.84 15.34
N ILE A 182 35.96 -5.80 14.72
CA ILE A 182 36.52 -7.12 14.37
C ILE A 182 37.63 -6.99 13.31
N MET A 183 37.44 -6.11 12.30
CA MET A 183 38.47 -5.89 11.27
C MET A 183 39.71 -5.16 11.77
N LYS A 184 39.65 -4.41 12.89
CA LYS A 184 40.80 -3.76 13.51
C LYS A 184 41.60 -4.71 14.44
N LEU A 185 41.03 -5.88 14.74
CA LEU A 185 41.69 -6.91 15.58
C LEU A 185 42.46 -7.94 14.74
N HIS A 186 42.46 -7.83 13.44
CA HIS A 186 43.29 -8.53 12.46
C HIS A 186 44.22 -7.54 11.75
#